data_4e5fee80cdc9eb809da8dc216a049016
#
_entry.id   4e5fee80cdc9eb809da8dc216a049016
#
_cell.length_a   1.000
_cell.length_b   1.000
_cell.length_c   1.000
_cell.angle_alpha   90.00
_cell.angle_beta   90.00
_cell.angle_gamma   90.00
#
_symmetry.space_group_name_H-M   'P 1'
#
loop_
_entity.id
_entity.type
_entity.pdbx_description
1 polymer ?
#
loop_
_entity_poly.entity_id
_entity_poly.type
_entity_poly.pdbx_seq_one_letter_code
_entity_poly.pdbx_strand_id
1 'polypeptide(L)'
;MKRISQADRRLLILFAIVFVNFLGAGMVMPVLPLYAGHAFGAGPEAIALLLTSFYAAQFIAAPFLGRTSDRLGRRPVLIGSQIGTVASFALMALASSMGGLFVARIIDGITGGNIIVAQAYITDVTPREKRTQGLGVIFAAFGLGHIFGPAVGGLLSAAFGAHVTFFAAALVSTLTVVLTWWLLPESLTAERRAERSARVSKMRVQDITGNAPLLIILFIGFCAQFSIAVLQSTLPLFGEAVLFAEQPASMQSLGVGLLLTSIGVGQLVTQLFLLRPLVKRYGERRLVVIGAFFRGIGMLTIVVFSSAFLVGSVSMVMVAVASGLMMPSLQSLATTNTAEEISGGVLGIYNSSTTLGLIFGTALGGVLFAAGPRYPYILAGCVLLFTVLPALTLQRRLRPQAVAAAT
;
A
#
# COMPACT_ATOMS: atom_id res chain seq x y z
N MET A 1 34.78 -5.59 13.75
CA MET A 1 33.63 -5.50 12.82
C MET A 1 33.08 -6.89 12.55
N LYS A 2 31.86 -7.24 13.04
CA LYS A 2 31.26 -8.56 12.77
C LYS A 2 31.01 -8.65 11.24
N ARG A 3 31.52 -9.68 10.59
CA ARG A 3 31.23 -9.97 9.17
C ARG A 3 29.73 -10.11 9.03
N ILE A 4 29.10 -9.24 8.21
CA ILE A 4 27.69 -9.31 7.85
C ILE A 4 27.45 -10.70 7.24
N SER A 5 26.49 -11.45 7.75
CA SER A 5 26.15 -12.78 7.21
C SER A 5 25.65 -12.65 5.77
N GLN A 6 25.78 -13.72 4.96
CA GLN A 6 25.23 -13.72 3.59
C GLN A 6 23.72 -13.45 3.55
N ALA A 7 23.00 -13.93 4.57
CA ALA A 7 21.55 -13.68 4.72
C ALA A 7 21.27 -12.20 4.97
N ASP A 8 22.04 -11.56 5.88
CA ASP A 8 21.86 -10.13 6.20
C ASP A 8 22.19 -9.25 4.98
N ARG A 9 23.21 -9.62 4.18
CA ARG A 9 23.56 -8.93 2.94
C ARG A 9 22.42 -9.00 1.91
N ARG A 10 21.76 -10.16 1.73
CA ARG A 10 20.62 -10.31 0.83
C ARG A 10 19.41 -9.48 1.27
N LEU A 11 19.17 -9.43 2.60
CA LEU A 11 18.13 -8.59 3.18
C LEU A 11 18.36 -7.11 2.91
N LEU A 12 19.59 -6.61 3.08
CA LEU A 12 19.94 -5.22 2.79
C LEU A 12 19.79 -4.86 1.31
N ILE A 13 20.21 -5.76 0.41
CA ILE A 13 20.04 -5.56 -1.03
C ILE A 13 18.56 -5.47 -1.37
N LEU A 14 17.75 -6.39 -0.85
CA LEU A 14 16.33 -6.41 -1.14
C LEU A 14 15.61 -5.20 -0.51
N PHE A 15 16.03 -4.76 0.68
CA PHE A 15 15.56 -3.50 1.28
C PHE A 15 15.81 -2.33 0.33
N ALA A 16 17.03 -2.18 -0.19
CA ALA A 16 17.37 -1.09 -1.11
C ALA A 16 16.52 -1.16 -2.40
N ILE A 17 16.37 -2.35 -2.99
CA ILE A 17 15.56 -2.56 -4.19
C ILE A 17 14.09 -2.17 -3.94
N VAL A 18 13.49 -2.63 -2.85
CA VAL A 18 12.09 -2.33 -2.50
C VAL A 18 11.92 -0.86 -2.18
N PHE A 19 12.84 -0.27 -1.39
CA PHE A 19 12.80 1.15 -1.06
C PHE A 19 12.85 2.03 -2.31
N VAL A 20 13.81 1.82 -3.19
CA VAL A 20 13.99 2.60 -4.43
C VAL A 20 12.78 2.42 -5.35
N ASN A 21 12.24 1.19 -5.46
CA ASN A 21 11.05 0.92 -6.25
C ASN A 21 9.83 1.73 -5.75
N PHE A 22 9.56 1.68 -4.43
CA PHE A 22 8.43 2.41 -3.85
C PHE A 22 8.66 3.90 -3.73
N LEU A 23 9.91 4.37 -3.70
CA LEU A 23 10.25 5.78 -3.87
C LEU A 23 9.77 6.28 -5.23
N GLY A 24 10.11 5.59 -6.31
CA GLY A 24 9.66 5.93 -7.68
C GLY A 24 8.13 5.93 -7.81
N ALA A 25 7.46 4.87 -7.33
CA ALA A 25 6.01 4.80 -7.34
C ALA A 25 5.35 5.93 -6.51
N GLY A 26 5.91 6.24 -5.35
CA GLY A 26 5.45 7.32 -4.47
C GLY A 26 5.57 8.71 -5.07
N MET A 27 6.60 8.96 -5.91
CA MET A 27 6.77 10.25 -6.62
C MET A 27 5.60 10.55 -7.56
N VAL A 28 5.02 9.53 -8.17
CA VAL A 28 3.90 9.65 -9.12
C VAL A 28 2.58 10.00 -8.42
N MET A 29 2.39 9.56 -7.16
CA MET A 29 1.10 9.66 -6.45
C MET A 29 0.50 11.08 -6.37
N PRO A 30 1.24 12.14 -5.94
CA PRO A 30 0.66 13.48 -5.86
C PRO A 30 0.56 14.16 -7.23
N VAL A 31 1.39 13.74 -8.20
CA VAL A 31 1.59 14.44 -9.46
C VAL A 31 0.60 14.01 -10.54
N LEU A 32 0.37 12.69 -10.66
CA LEU A 32 -0.44 12.12 -11.74
C LEU A 32 -1.89 12.66 -11.78
N PRO A 33 -2.63 12.77 -10.66
CA PRO A 33 -3.98 13.34 -10.66
C PRO A 33 -4.01 14.79 -11.15
N LEU A 34 -3.10 15.61 -10.64
CA LEU A 34 -2.99 17.04 -11.01
C LEU A 34 -2.58 17.19 -12.48
N TYR A 35 -1.61 16.39 -12.93
CA TYR A 35 -1.18 16.40 -14.33
C TYR A 35 -2.31 15.99 -15.28
N ALA A 36 -3.07 14.94 -14.96
CA ALA A 36 -4.21 14.51 -15.77
C ALA A 36 -5.30 15.60 -15.88
N GLY A 37 -5.55 16.33 -14.78
CA GLY A 37 -6.47 17.47 -14.77
C GLY A 37 -5.96 18.64 -15.61
N HIS A 38 -4.73 19.09 -15.37
CA HIS A 38 -4.18 20.30 -16.01
C HIS A 38 -3.83 20.09 -17.50
N ALA A 39 -3.20 18.95 -17.84
CA ALA A 39 -2.73 18.74 -19.21
C ALA A 39 -3.81 18.24 -20.16
N PHE A 40 -4.80 17.48 -19.66
CA PHE A 40 -5.81 16.83 -20.49
C PHE A 40 -7.27 17.21 -20.13
N GLY A 41 -7.47 18.14 -19.19
CA GLY A 41 -8.80 18.55 -18.76
C GLY A 41 -9.63 17.41 -18.13
N ALA A 42 -8.94 16.42 -17.54
CA ALA A 42 -9.60 15.25 -16.97
C ALA A 42 -10.41 15.63 -15.72
N GLY A 43 -11.68 15.31 -15.71
CA GLY A 43 -12.52 15.45 -14.52
C GLY A 43 -12.19 14.43 -13.43
N PRO A 44 -12.70 14.64 -12.20
CA PRO A 44 -12.41 13.77 -11.05
C PRO A 44 -12.72 12.29 -11.29
N GLU A 45 -13.77 11.99 -12.05
CA GLU A 45 -14.17 10.62 -12.40
C GLU A 45 -13.13 9.94 -13.29
N ALA A 46 -12.64 10.63 -14.33
CA ALA A 46 -11.62 10.11 -15.24
C ALA A 46 -10.30 9.88 -14.51
N ILE A 47 -9.93 10.79 -13.61
CA ILE A 47 -8.73 10.65 -12.75
C ILE A 47 -8.88 9.44 -11.81
N ALA A 48 -10.04 9.27 -11.20
CA ALA A 48 -10.32 8.13 -10.35
C ALA A 48 -10.25 6.81 -11.11
N LEU A 49 -10.84 6.74 -12.32
CA LEU A 49 -10.74 5.57 -13.18
C LEU A 49 -9.31 5.28 -13.61
N LEU A 50 -8.50 6.31 -13.87
CA LEU A 50 -7.07 6.17 -14.16
C LEU A 50 -6.33 5.50 -13.01
N LEU A 51 -6.56 5.91 -11.76
CA LEU A 51 -5.96 5.29 -10.58
C LEU A 51 -6.53 3.88 -10.32
N THR A 52 -7.82 3.69 -10.53
CA THR A 52 -8.50 2.40 -10.39
C THR A 52 -7.95 1.38 -11.38
N SER A 53 -7.64 1.79 -12.62
CA SER A 53 -7.12 0.90 -13.66
C SER A 53 -5.81 0.22 -13.26
N PHE A 54 -4.94 0.92 -12.53
CA PHE A 54 -3.73 0.36 -11.96
C PHE A 54 -4.03 -0.76 -10.95
N TYR A 55 -4.87 -0.48 -9.94
CA TYR A 55 -5.18 -1.48 -8.90
C TYR A 55 -5.97 -2.67 -9.47
N ALA A 56 -6.86 -2.44 -10.43
CA ALA A 56 -7.60 -3.50 -11.11
C ALA A 56 -6.67 -4.40 -11.93
N ALA A 57 -5.76 -3.81 -12.71
CA ALA A 57 -4.75 -4.55 -13.48
C ALA A 57 -3.82 -5.33 -12.54
N GLN A 58 -3.37 -4.73 -11.44
CA GLN A 58 -2.55 -5.37 -10.41
C GLN A 58 -3.28 -6.56 -9.74
N PHE A 59 -4.56 -6.38 -9.39
CA PHE A 59 -5.36 -7.44 -8.79
C PHE A 59 -5.48 -8.66 -9.70
N ILE A 60 -5.73 -8.43 -10.99
CA ILE A 60 -5.82 -9.50 -11.99
C ILE A 60 -4.45 -10.15 -12.21
N ALA A 61 -3.38 -9.37 -12.33
CA ALA A 61 -2.04 -9.86 -12.64
C ALA A 61 -1.35 -10.58 -11.48
N ALA A 62 -1.67 -10.23 -10.23
CA ALA A 62 -0.99 -10.72 -9.03
C ALA A 62 -0.90 -12.27 -8.94
N PRO A 63 -1.99 -13.06 -9.15
CA PRO A 63 -1.92 -14.51 -9.13
C PRO A 63 -1.05 -15.11 -10.24
N PHE A 64 -1.02 -14.46 -11.41
CA PHE A 64 -0.20 -14.90 -12.54
C PHE A 64 1.28 -14.62 -12.27
N LEU A 65 1.62 -13.44 -11.77
CA LEU A 65 2.99 -13.09 -11.39
C LEU A 65 3.52 -14.01 -10.29
N GLY A 66 2.71 -14.33 -9.29
CA GLY A 66 3.06 -15.29 -8.24
C GLY A 66 3.44 -16.66 -8.82
N ARG A 67 2.55 -17.24 -9.64
CA ARG A 67 2.77 -18.55 -10.27
C ARG A 67 3.96 -18.53 -11.24
N THR A 68 4.10 -17.47 -12.03
CA THR A 68 5.23 -17.29 -12.95
C THR A 68 6.55 -17.24 -12.19
N SER A 69 6.58 -16.54 -11.05
CA SER A 69 7.77 -16.46 -10.21
C SER A 69 8.12 -17.78 -9.50
N ASP A 70 7.13 -18.64 -9.23
CA ASP A 70 7.36 -19.99 -8.73
C ASP A 70 8.00 -20.90 -9.81
N ARG A 71 7.64 -20.69 -11.08
CA ARG A 71 8.11 -21.51 -12.22
C ARG A 71 9.44 -21.04 -12.82
N LEU A 72 9.55 -19.74 -13.12
CA LEU A 72 10.74 -19.16 -13.77
C LEU A 72 11.84 -18.78 -12.79
N GLY A 73 11.50 -18.59 -11.53
CA GLY A 73 12.37 -18.05 -10.49
C GLY A 73 11.96 -16.64 -10.07
N ARG A 74 12.41 -16.23 -8.90
CA ARG A 74 12.05 -14.92 -8.32
C ARG A 74 12.71 -13.76 -9.05
N ARG A 75 14.03 -13.89 -9.29
CA ARG A 75 14.85 -12.84 -9.89
C ARG A 75 14.42 -12.45 -11.30
N PRO A 76 14.20 -13.37 -12.27
CA PRO A 76 13.76 -13.01 -13.61
C PRO A 76 12.40 -12.28 -13.62
N VAL A 77 11.45 -12.73 -12.77
CA VAL A 77 10.13 -12.11 -12.69
C VAL A 77 10.19 -10.74 -12.03
N LEU A 78 11.03 -10.53 -11.01
CA LEU A 78 11.29 -9.21 -10.44
C LEU A 78 11.84 -8.25 -11.50
N ILE A 79 12.84 -8.67 -12.27
CA ILE A 79 13.46 -7.85 -13.33
C ILE A 79 12.41 -7.50 -14.39
N GLY A 80 11.66 -8.48 -14.90
CA GLY A 80 10.62 -8.23 -15.90
C GLY A 80 9.54 -7.27 -15.40
N SER A 81 9.10 -7.43 -14.15
CA SER A 81 8.16 -6.55 -13.48
C SER A 81 8.71 -5.12 -13.37
N GLN A 82 9.96 -4.96 -12.93
CA GLN A 82 10.61 -3.66 -12.80
C GLN A 82 10.82 -2.96 -14.15
N ILE A 83 11.16 -3.71 -15.21
CA ILE A 83 11.26 -3.16 -16.58
C ILE A 83 9.90 -2.63 -17.04
N GLY A 84 8.81 -3.35 -16.75
CA GLY A 84 7.45 -2.87 -17.04
C GLY A 84 7.11 -1.58 -16.29
N THR A 85 7.52 -1.44 -15.02
CA THR A 85 7.36 -0.19 -14.26
C THR A 85 8.18 0.95 -14.86
N VAL A 86 9.41 0.71 -15.29
CA VAL A 86 10.23 1.71 -16.02
C VAL A 86 9.52 2.18 -17.30
N ALA A 87 9.04 1.23 -18.11
CA ALA A 87 8.31 1.53 -19.34
C ALA A 87 7.05 2.33 -19.07
N SER A 88 6.30 1.98 -18.02
CA SER A 88 5.10 2.68 -17.58
C SER A 88 5.40 4.16 -17.24
N PHE A 89 6.40 4.42 -16.40
CA PHE A 89 6.75 5.80 -16.01
C PHE A 89 7.30 6.61 -17.17
N ALA A 90 8.07 5.99 -18.07
CA ALA A 90 8.50 6.63 -19.31
C ALA A 90 7.30 6.95 -20.22
N LEU A 91 6.34 6.04 -20.35
CA LEU A 91 5.09 6.30 -21.09
C LEU A 91 4.27 7.42 -20.47
N MET A 92 4.17 7.51 -19.13
CA MET A 92 3.51 8.64 -18.46
C MET A 92 4.20 9.97 -18.78
N ALA A 93 5.54 9.99 -18.79
CA ALA A 93 6.31 11.18 -19.12
C ALA A 93 6.13 11.63 -20.58
N LEU A 94 5.87 10.71 -21.49
CA LEU A 94 5.69 10.94 -22.92
C LEU A 94 4.22 10.99 -23.35
N ALA A 95 3.27 10.81 -22.41
CA ALA A 95 1.86 10.76 -22.72
C ALA A 95 1.36 12.09 -23.29
N SER A 96 0.74 12.02 -24.47
CA SER A 96 0.10 13.14 -25.15
C SER A 96 -1.44 13.09 -25.08
N SER A 97 -2.00 12.12 -24.36
CA SER A 97 -3.43 11.93 -24.19
C SER A 97 -3.77 11.16 -22.92
N MET A 98 -5.03 11.30 -22.44
CA MET A 98 -5.55 10.47 -21.34
C MET A 98 -5.44 8.96 -21.64
N GLY A 99 -5.69 8.55 -22.90
CA GLY A 99 -5.53 7.16 -23.32
C GLY A 99 -4.11 6.63 -23.09
N GLY A 100 -3.10 7.44 -23.37
CA GLY A 100 -1.70 7.13 -23.09
C GLY A 100 -1.42 6.92 -21.60
N LEU A 101 -2.00 7.76 -20.73
CA LEU A 101 -1.91 7.58 -19.27
C LEU A 101 -2.59 6.30 -18.80
N PHE A 102 -3.77 5.95 -19.36
CA PHE A 102 -4.45 4.68 -19.04
C PHE A 102 -3.60 3.47 -19.43
N VAL A 103 -3.03 3.47 -20.63
CA VAL A 103 -2.13 2.39 -21.07
C VAL A 103 -0.94 2.27 -20.12
N ALA A 104 -0.30 3.37 -19.79
CA ALA A 104 0.81 3.39 -18.85
C ALA A 104 0.40 2.81 -17.48
N ARG A 105 -0.75 3.23 -16.92
CA ARG A 105 -1.25 2.74 -15.62
C ARG A 105 -1.62 1.26 -15.64
N ILE A 106 -2.18 0.77 -16.73
CA ILE A 106 -2.50 -0.66 -16.88
C ILE A 106 -1.21 -1.48 -16.94
N ILE A 107 -0.20 -1.03 -17.71
CA ILE A 107 1.11 -1.68 -17.76
C ILE A 107 1.74 -1.70 -16.38
N ASP A 108 1.76 -0.56 -15.67
CA ASP A 108 2.27 -0.46 -14.30
C ASP A 108 1.53 -1.42 -13.35
N GLY A 109 0.20 -1.52 -13.45
CA GLY A 109 -0.59 -2.45 -12.66
C GLY A 109 -0.24 -3.92 -12.96
N ILE A 110 -0.18 -4.31 -14.22
CA ILE A 110 0.19 -5.68 -14.63
C ILE A 110 1.58 -6.04 -14.10
N THR A 111 2.50 -5.11 -14.11
CA THR A 111 3.88 -5.32 -13.67
C THR A 111 4.13 -4.97 -12.20
N GLY A 112 3.22 -4.26 -11.55
CA GLY A 112 3.35 -3.77 -10.17
C GLY A 112 3.26 -4.83 -9.06
N GLY A 113 3.16 -6.12 -9.38
CA GLY A 113 3.11 -7.23 -8.42
C GLY A 113 4.45 -7.60 -7.78
N ASN A 114 5.50 -6.81 -7.98
CA ASN A 114 6.86 -7.08 -7.48
C ASN A 114 6.95 -7.21 -5.96
N ILE A 115 6.08 -6.57 -5.17
CA ILE A 115 6.07 -6.76 -3.72
C ILE A 115 5.74 -8.20 -3.32
N ILE A 116 4.82 -8.86 -4.01
CA ILE A 116 4.46 -10.27 -3.76
C ILE A 116 5.66 -11.18 -4.02
N VAL A 117 6.36 -10.93 -5.14
CA VAL A 117 7.56 -11.69 -5.51
C VAL A 117 8.72 -11.41 -4.54
N ALA A 118 8.87 -10.17 -4.07
CA ALA A 118 9.87 -9.80 -3.08
C ALA A 118 9.59 -10.45 -1.72
N GLN A 119 8.33 -10.51 -1.27
CA GLN A 119 7.94 -11.23 -0.06
C GLN A 119 8.21 -12.73 -0.18
N ALA A 120 7.90 -13.31 -1.33
CA ALA A 120 8.20 -14.72 -1.61
C ALA A 120 9.71 -14.97 -1.62
N TYR A 121 10.52 -14.08 -2.23
CA TYR A 121 11.98 -14.16 -2.20
C TYR A 121 12.52 -14.22 -0.77
N ILE A 122 12.05 -13.33 0.12
CA ILE A 122 12.48 -13.35 1.53
C ILE A 122 12.12 -14.66 2.22
N THR A 123 10.92 -15.17 2.00
CA THR A 123 10.51 -16.45 2.62
C THR A 123 11.35 -17.62 2.13
N ASP A 124 11.94 -17.52 0.93
CA ASP A 124 12.82 -18.54 0.37
C ASP A 124 14.24 -18.51 0.96
N VAL A 125 14.78 -17.30 1.25
CA VAL A 125 16.16 -17.12 1.72
C VAL A 125 16.30 -16.98 3.24
N THR A 126 15.20 -16.84 3.97
CA THR A 126 15.20 -16.61 5.41
C THR A 126 14.73 -17.86 6.16
N PRO A 127 15.47 -18.34 7.19
CA PRO A 127 15.02 -19.41 8.06
C PRO A 127 13.67 -19.09 8.71
N ARG A 128 12.86 -20.13 9.00
CA ARG A 128 11.49 -19.96 9.52
C ARG A 128 11.41 -19.01 10.72
N GLU A 129 12.34 -19.13 11.64
CA GLU A 129 12.39 -18.37 12.89
C GLU A 129 12.65 -16.86 12.67
N LYS A 130 13.25 -16.49 11.54
CA LYS A 130 13.60 -15.11 11.19
C LYS A 130 12.70 -14.51 10.08
N ARG A 131 11.74 -15.25 9.55
CA ARG A 131 10.87 -14.78 8.43
C ARG A 131 10.10 -13.52 8.78
N THR A 132 9.54 -13.44 9.99
CA THR A 132 8.83 -12.24 10.45
C THR A 132 9.74 -11.02 10.45
N GLN A 133 10.99 -11.17 10.87
CA GLN A 133 11.99 -10.10 10.83
C GLN A 133 12.33 -9.71 9.39
N GLY A 134 12.53 -10.68 8.51
CA GLY A 134 12.81 -10.43 7.09
C GLY A 134 11.67 -9.70 6.37
N LEU A 135 10.43 -10.12 6.59
CA LEU A 135 9.24 -9.42 6.07
C LEU A 135 9.11 -8.01 6.64
N GLY A 136 9.45 -7.82 7.94
CA GLY A 136 9.48 -6.50 8.56
C GLY A 136 10.44 -5.53 7.87
N VAL A 137 11.58 -6.02 7.37
CA VAL A 137 12.55 -5.22 6.60
C VAL A 137 11.94 -4.74 5.26
N ILE A 138 11.18 -5.61 4.55
CA ILE A 138 10.48 -5.20 3.32
C ILE A 138 9.41 -4.16 3.61
N PHE A 139 8.60 -4.37 4.66
CA PHE A 139 7.55 -3.41 5.00
C PHE A 139 8.14 -2.06 5.44
N ALA A 140 9.30 -2.05 6.09
CA ALA A 140 10.02 -0.82 6.41
C ALA A 140 10.48 -0.11 5.12
N ALA A 141 11.05 -0.84 4.15
CA ALA A 141 11.45 -0.28 2.86
C ALA A 141 10.27 0.29 2.08
N PHE A 142 9.15 -0.45 2.03
CA PHE A 142 7.89 -0.01 1.46
C PHE A 142 7.40 1.29 2.11
N GLY A 143 7.36 1.33 3.45
CA GLY A 143 6.92 2.50 4.22
C GLY A 143 7.79 3.72 3.94
N LEU A 144 9.12 3.57 3.97
CA LEU A 144 10.06 4.66 3.68
C LEU A 144 9.91 5.19 2.24
N GLY A 145 9.73 4.30 1.25
CA GLY A 145 9.47 4.70 -0.13
C GLY A 145 8.19 5.52 -0.27
N HIS A 146 7.12 5.12 0.42
CA HIS A 146 5.86 5.86 0.46
C HIS A 146 5.91 7.16 1.26
N ILE A 147 6.86 7.31 2.19
CA ILE A 147 7.08 8.55 2.92
C ILE A 147 7.83 9.57 2.06
N PHE A 148 8.97 9.15 1.53
CA PHE A 148 9.85 10.07 0.79
C PHE A 148 9.37 10.31 -0.65
N GLY A 149 8.70 9.33 -1.26
CA GLY A 149 8.22 9.42 -2.64
C GLY A 149 7.36 10.66 -2.91
N PRO A 150 6.24 10.85 -2.21
CA PRO A 150 5.37 12.01 -2.42
C PRO A 150 6.06 13.36 -2.19
N ALA A 151 6.95 13.46 -1.20
CA ALA A 151 7.72 14.69 -0.96
C ALA A 151 8.66 15.00 -2.13
N VAL A 152 9.42 13.99 -2.59
CA VAL A 152 10.34 14.13 -3.73
C VAL A 152 9.55 14.42 -5.01
N GLY A 153 8.44 13.70 -5.24
CA GLY A 153 7.56 13.91 -6.39
C GLY A 153 6.94 15.29 -6.42
N GLY A 154 6.40 15.76 -5.30
CA GLY A 154 5.84 17.11 -5.16
C GLY A 154 6.88 18.19 -5.39
N LEU A 155 8.10 18.03 -4.81
CA LEU A 155 9.21 18.97 -4.97
C LEU A 155 9.69 19.05 -6.43
N LEU A 156 9.90 17.90 -7.07
CA LEU A 156 10.33 17.85 -8.48
C LEU A 156 9.26 18.41 -9.41
N SER A 157 7.99 18.11 -9.16
CA SER A 157 6.88 18.66 -9.93
C SER A 157 6.76 20.17 -9.77
N ALA A 158 6.97 20.68 -8.55
CA ALA A 158 6.96 22.12 -8.28
C ALA A 158 8.11 22.86 -8.99
N ALA A 159 9.31 22.26 -9.01
CA ALA A 159 10.51 22.91 -9.57
C ALA A 159 10.62 22.75 -11.09
N PHE A 160 10.25 21.59 -11.64
CA PHE A 160 10.56 21.20 -13.02
C PHE A 160 9.34 20.70 -13.81
N GLY A 161 8.17 20.59 -13.17
CA GLY A 161 6.94 20.10 -13.78
C GLY A 161 6.78 18.57 -13.73
N ALA A 162 5.58 18.12 -14.12
CA ALA A 162 5.15 16.73 -14.01
C ALA A 162 5.97 15.77 -14.90
N HIS A 163 6.29 16.17 -16.12
CA HIS A 163 7.08 15.35 -17.07
C HIS A 163 8.44 14.95 -16.46
N VAL A 164 9.16 15.92 -15.87
CA VAL A 164 10.46 15.65 -15.23
C VAL A 164 10.30 14.69 -14.06
N THR A 165 9.22 14.83 -13.30
CA THR A 165 8.92 13.90 -12.18
C THR A 165 8.71 12.48 -12.67
N PHE A 166 7.98 12.25 -13.77
CA PHE A 166 7.78 10.93 -14.33
C PHE A 166 9.07 10.34 -14.92
N PHE A 167 9.90 11.15 -15.59
CA PHE A 167 11.22 10.71 -16.04
C PHE A 167 12.15 10.38 -14.86
N ALA A 168 12.12 11.15 -13.79
CA ALA A 168 12.89 10.86 -12.59
C ALA A 168 12.41 9.55 -11.93
N ALA A 169 11.10 9.30 -11.88
CA ALA A 169 10.54 8.02 -11.41
C ALA A 169 10.99 6.84 -12.29
N ALA A 170 11.02 7.01 -13.62
CA ALA A 170 11.55 6.01 -14.55
C ALA A 170 13.04 5.74 -14.32
N LEU A 171 13.84 6.78 -14.09
CA LEU A 171 15.27 6.66 -13.79
C LEU A 171 15.50 5.92 -12.45
N VAL A 172 14.77 6.31 -11.41
CA VAL A 172 14.81 5.63 -10.10
C VAL A 172 14.40 4.15 -10.25
N SER A 173 13.37 3.86 -11.03
CA SER A 173 12.96 2.47 -11.31
C SER A 173 14.01 1.71 -12.15
N THR A 174 14.72 2.37 -13.07
CA THR A 174 15.86 1.77 -13.80
C THR A 174 16.97 1.37 -12.83
N LEU A 175 17.22 2.18 -11.81
CA LEU A 175 18.18 1.82 -10.75
C LEU A 175 17.76 0.52 -10.05
N THR A 176 16.46 0.28 -9.81
CA THR A 176 16.01 -1.00 -9.22
C THR A 176 16.28 -2.18 -10.12
N VAL A 177 16.11 -2.04 -11.44
CA VAL A 177 16.48 -3.09 -12.43
C VAL A 177 17.96 -3.42 -12.33
N VAL A 178 18.81 -2.40 -12.34
CA VAL A 178 20.27 -2.56 -12.25
C VAL A 178 20.68 -3.24 -10.93
N LEU A 179 20.14 -2.75 -9.80
CA LEU A 179 20.41 -3.34 -8.49
C LEU A 179 19.96 -4.82 -8.42
N THR A 180 18.78 -5.13 -8.95
CA THR A 180 18.27 -6.50 -8.99
C THR A 180 19.13 -7.38 -9.88
N TRP A 181 19.51 -6.87 -11.06
CA TRP A 181 20.34 -7.61 -12.02
C TRP A 181 21.73 -7.92 -11.47
N TRP A 182 22.40 -6.98 -10.84
CA TRP A 182 23.78 -7.15 -10.42
C TRP A 182 23.94 -7.73 -9.01
N LEU A 183 23.05 -7.41 -8.09
CA LEU A 183 23.24 -7.71 -6.68
C LEU A 183 22.34 -8.83 -6.14
N LEU A 184 21.17 -9.09 -6.78
CA LEU A 184 20.22 -10.05 -6.26
C LEU A 184 20.44 -11.45 -6.89
N PRO A 185 20.94 -12.45 -6.13
CA PRO A 185 21.04 -13.82 -6.63
C PRO A 185 19.64 -14.46 -6.72
N GLU A 186 19.50 -15.53 -7.52
CA GLU A 186 18.25 -16.30 -7.53
C GLU A 186 18.04 -17.02 -6.18
N SER A 187 16.79 -17.04 -5.70
CA SER A 187 16.44 -17.68 -4.42
C SER A 187 16.00 -19.14 -4.56
N LEU A 188 15.46 -19.50 -5.73
CA LEU A 188 14.91 -20.83 -5.99
C LEU A 188 15.89 -21.70 -6.81
N THR A 189 16.29 -22.85 -6.25
CA THR A 189 16.97 -23.90 -7.01
C THR A 189 16.01 -24.57 -8.00
N ALA A 190 16.54 -25.22 -9.02
CA ALA A 190 15.74 -25.93 -10.02
C ALA A 190 14.82 -27.00 -9.39
N GLU A 191 15.34 -27.71 -8.38
CA GLU A 191 14.60 -28.75 -7.66
C GLU A 191 13.41 -28.15 -6.89
N ARG A 192 13.62 -27.06 -6.14
CA ARG A 192 12.55 -26.39 -5.41
C ARG A 192 11.48 -25.75 -6.32
N ARG A 193 11.87 -25.36 -7.55
CA ARG A 193 10.90 -24.87 -8.56
C ARG A 193 9.95 -26.00 -8.98
N ALA A 194 10.51 -27.20 -9.26
CA ALA A 194 9.72 -28.36 -9.64
C ALA A 194 8.74 -28.77 -8.53
N GLU A 195 9.20 -28.83 -7.28
CA GLU A 195 8.36 -29.14 -6.12
C GLU A 195 7.22 -28.15 -5.91
N ARG A 196 7.50 -26.84 -6.03
CA ARG A 196 6.47 -25.80 -5.86
C ARG A 196 5.47 -25.77 -7.01
N SER A 197 5.92 -25.99 -8.22
CA SER A 197 5.04 -26.08 -9.40
C SER A 197 4.02 -27.22 -9.27
N ALA A 198 4.36 -28.30 -8.55
CA ALA A 198 3.49 -29.43 -8.27
C ALA A 198 2.56 -29.23 -7.05
N ARG A 199 2.84 -28.26 -6.17
CA ARG A 199 2.01 -28.01 -4.97
C ARG A 199 0.77 -27.19 -5.34
N VAL A 200 -0.38 -27.84 -5.36
CA VAL A 200 -1.69 -27.17 -5.37
C VAL A 200 -1.97 -26.63 -3.96
N SER A 201 -2.41 -25.38 -3.86
CA SER A 201 -2.87 -24.82 -2.57
C SER A 201 -3.96 -25.70 -1.98
N LYS A 202 -3.77 -26.19 -0.77
CA LYS A 202 -4.75 -27.05 -0.06
C LYS A 202 -5.91 -26.27 0.58
N MET A 203 -5.92 -24.93 0.47
CA MET A 203 -6.94 -24.12 1.11
C MET A 203 -8.27 -24.22 0.38
N ARG A 204 -9.31 -24.61 1.10
CA ARG A 204 -10.68 -24.73 0.59
C ARG A 204 -11.48 -23.46 0.91
N VAL A 205 -12.45 -23.14 0.07
CA VAL A 205 -13.36 -22.00 0.30
C VAL A 205 -14.07 -22.13 1.67
N GLN A 206 -14.35 -23.35 2.10
CA GLN A 206 -14.96 -23.64 3.40
C GLN A 206 -14.09 -23.22 4.59
N ASP A 207 -12.76 -23.26 4.46
CA ASP A 207 -11.82 -22.82 5.52
C ASP A 207 -11.91 -21.31 5.77
N ILE A 208 -12.39 -20.54 4.78
CA ILE A 208 -12.61 -19.11 4.86
C ILE A 208 -14.03 -18.82 5.35
N THR A 209 -15.04 -19.38 4.68
CA THR A 209 -16.46 -19.08 4.95
C THR A 209 -16.91 -19.60 6.31
N GLY A 210 -16.30 -20.67 6.82
CA GLY A 210 -16.53 -21.19 8.17
C GLY A 210 -15.85 -20.41 9.29
N ASN A 211 -14.92 -19.50 8.98
CA ASN A 211 -14.16 -18.74 9.98
C ASN A 211 -14.70 -17.31 10.11
N ALA A 212 -15.72 -17.12 10.92
CA ALA A 212 -16.35 -15.81 11.14
C ALA A 212 -15.36 -14.71 11.61
N PRO A 213 -14.40 -14.96 12.54
CA PRO A 213 -13.35 -13.99 12.85
C PRO A 213 -12.53 -13.55 11.65
N LEU A 214 -12.15 -14.48 10.77
CA LEU A 214 -11.39 -14.19 9.55
C LEU A 214 -12.22 -13.30 8.60
N LEU A 215 -13.50 -13.63 8.38
CA LEU A 215 -14.38 -12.80 7.55
C LEU A 215 -14.50 -11.36 8.07
N ILE A 216 -14.59 -11.18 9.39
CA ILE A 216 -14.62 -9.85 10.02
C ILE A 216 -13.29 -9.11 9.77
N ILE A 217 -12.14 -9.79 9.91
CA ILE A 217 -10.81 -9.19 9.65
C ILE A 217 -10.69 -8.77 8.18
N LEU A 218 -11.13 -9.61 7.24
CA LEU A 218 -11.13 -9.30 5.81
C LEU A 218 -12.00 -8.08 5.50
N PHE A 219 -13.20 -8.02 6.08
CA PHE A 219 -14.11 -6.89 5.91
C PHE A 219 -13.53 -5.59 6.47
N ILE A 220 -12.96 -5.61 7.68
CA ILE A 220 -12.31 -4.43 8.27
C ILE A 220 -11.10 -4.01 7.43
N GLY A 221 -10.30 -4.96 6.93
CA GLY A 221 -9.17 -4.72 6.04
C GLY A 221 -9.60 -4.06 4.72
N PHE A 222 -10.70 -4.55 4.12
CA PHE A 222 -11.32 -3.93 2.94
C PHE A 222 -11.72 -2.49 3.21
N CYS A 223 -12.50 -2.22 4.26
CA CYS A 223 -12.97 -0.88 4.60
C CYS A 223 -11.81 0.08 4.94
N ALA A 224 -10.77 -0.45 5.58
CA ALA A 224 -9.58 0.32 5.88
C ALA A 224 -8.84 0.75 4.61
N GLN A 225 -8.64 -0.16 3.66
CA GLN A 225 -7.98 0.16 2.39
C GLN A 225 -8.88 0.99 1.46
N PHE A 226 -10.19 0.76 1.50
CA PHE A 226 -11.17 1.63 0.85
C PHE A 226 -11.00 3.09 1.29
N SER A 227 -10.95 3.34 2.59
CA SER A 227 -10.82 4.69 3.13
C SER A 227 -9.48 5.36 2.76
N ILE A 228 -8.36 4.62 2.77
CA ILE A 228 -7.07 5.21 2.36
C ILE A 228 -7.03 5.49 0.85
N ALA A 229 -7.67 4.64 0.05
CA ALA A 229 -7.76 4.83 -1.39
C ALA A 229 -8.59 6.05 -1.75
N VAL A 230 -9.72 6.26 -1.07
CA VAL A 230 -10.50 7.50 -1.18
C VAL A 230 -9.61 8.70 -0.88
N LEU A 231 -8.88 8.70 0.24
CA LEU A 231 -8.00 9.79 0.63
C LEU A 231 -6.91 10.03 -0.42
N GLN A 232 -6.18 8.99 -0.82
CA GLN A 232 -5.07 9.11 -1.75
C GLN A 232 -5.49 9.57 -3.14
N SER A 233 -6.66 9.15 -3.63
CA SER A 233 -7.17 9.52 -4.96
C SER A 233 -7.76 10.93 -5.00
N THR A 234 -8.34 11.40 -3.89
CA THR A 234 -9.05 12.70 -3.87
C THR A 234 -8.28 13.81 -3.19
N LEU A 235 -7.27 13.51 -2.34
CA LEU A 235 -6.50 14.54 -1.66
C LEU A 235 -5.76 15.50 -2.61
N PRO A 236 -5.18 15.06 -3.74
CA PRO A 236 -4.61 15.99 -4.72
C PRO A 236 -5.66 16.96 -5.28
N LEU A 237 -6.83 16.45 -5.63
CA LEU A 237 -7.94 17.26 -6.15
C LEU A 237 -8.51 18.19 -5.07
N PHE A 238 -8.63 17.73 -3.84
CA PHE A 238 -9.06 18.54 -2.70
C PHE A 238 -8.04 19.61 -2.34
N GLY A 239 -6.76 19.25 -2.45
CA GLY A 239 -5.65 20.20 -2.30
C GLY A 239 -5.75 21.33 -3.29
N GLU A 240 -5.95 21.04 -4.57
CA GLU A 240 -6.14 22.01 -5.63
C GLU A 240 -7.40 22.86 -5.43
N ALA A 241 -8.55 22.20 -5.23
CA ALA A 241 -9.84 22.89 -5.22
C ALA A 241 -10.15 23.65 -3.92
N VAL A 242 -9.54 23.27 -2.78
CA VAL A 242 -9.92 23.80 -1.47
C VAL A 242 -8.74 24.31 -0.65
N LEU A 243 -7.66 23.50 -0.48
CA LEU A 243 -6.59 23.85 0.45
C LEU A 243 -5.58 24.86 -0.12
N PHE A 244 -5.34 24.79 -1.41
CA PHE A 244 -4.35 25.58 -2.13
C PHE A 244 -4.96 26.28 -3.36
N ALA A 245 -6.27 26.55 -3.36
CA ALA A 245 -6.99 27.10 -4.52
C ALA A 245 -6.39 28.41 -5.05
N GLU A 246 -5.86 29.26 -4.18
CA GLU A 246 -5.25 30.54 -4.53
C GLU A 246 -3.73 30.43 -4.81
N GLN A 247 -3.15 29.23 -4.72
CA GLN A 247 -1.73 29.01 -4.88
C GLN A 247 -1.37 28.58 -6.31
N PRO A 248 -0.18 28.89 -6.81
CA PRO A 248 0.31 28.40 -8.10
C PRO A 248 0.35 26.85 -8.13
N ALA A 249 0.21 26.24 -9.31
CA ALA A 249 0.24 24.79 -9.50
C ALA A 249 1.48 24.10 -8.89
N SER A 250 2.63 24.79 -8.90
CA SER A 250 3.85 24.32 -8.24
C SER A 250 3.68 24.16 -6.72
N MET A 251 3.05 25.12 -6.06
CA MET A 251 2.77 25.09 -4.62
C MET A 251 1.68 24.07 -4.28
N GLN A 252 0.70 23.87 -5.16
CA GLN A 252 -0.32 22.83 -5.01
C GLN A 252 0.32 21.43 -4.99
N SER A 253 1.20 21.13 -5.95
CA SER A 253 1.91 19.85 -6.04
C SER A 253 2.80 19.60 -4.82
N LEU A 254 3.54 20.62 -4.38
CA LEU A 254 4.38 20.54 -3.18
C LEU A 254 3.54 20.32 -1.92
N GLY A 255 2.48 21.11 -1.73
CA GLY A 255 1.59 21.02 -0.56
C GLY A 255 0.93 19.66 -0.43
N VAL A 256 0.40 19.13 -1.53
CA VAL A 256 -0.18 17.78 -1.57
C VAL A 256 0.88 16.70 -1.27
N GLY A 257 2.07 16.82 -1.84
CA GLY A 257 3.18 15.92 -1.56
C GLY A 257 3.55 15.91 -0.07
N LEU A 258 3.60 17.07 0.57
CA LEU A 258 3.89 17.20 2.01
C LEU A 258 2.76 16.61 2.88
N LEU A 259 1.49 16.82 2.52
CA LEU A 259 0.36 16.22 3.22
C LEU A 259 0.39 14.69 3.16
N LEU A 260 0.64 14.10 1.99
CA LEU A 260 0.79 12.65 1.84
C LEU A 260 2.02 12.13 2.61
N THR A 261 3.13 12.86 2.58
CA THR A 261 4.34 12.53 3.35
C THR A 261 4.07 12.53 4.85
N SER A 262 3.28 13.47 5.37
CA SER A 262 2.95 13.55 6.79
C SER A 262 2.21 12.30 7.29
N ILE A 263 1.36 11.68 6.44
CA ILE A 263 0.72 10.39 6.75
C ILE A 263 1.79 9.29 6.91
N GLY A 264 2.72 9.21 5.96
CA GLY A 264 3.77 8.20 5.99
C GLY A 264 4.68 8.34 7.22
N VAL A 265 5.15 9.56 7.50
CA VAL A 265 5.99 9.87 8.67
C VAL A 265 5.26 9.51 9.97
N GLY A 266 4.02 9.98 10.13
CA GLY A 266 3.22 9.68 11.32
C GLY A 266 2.96 8.19 11.52
N GLN A 267 2.71 7.45 10.42
CA GLN A 267 2.55 6.00 10.45
C GLN A 267 3.86 5.30 10.88
N LEU A 268 5.00 5.71 10.34
CA LEU A 268 6.31 5.15 10.69
C LEU A 268 6.64 5.41 12.17
N VAL A 269 6.49 6.65 12.64
CA VAL A 269 6.69 7.01 14.05
C VAL A 269 5.80 6.15 14.96
N THR A 270 4.54 5.98 14.59
CA THR A 270 3.60 5.14 15.34
C THR A 270 4.06 3.69 15.40
N GLN A 271 4.50 3.11 14.28
CA GLN A 271 4.96 1.72 14.22
C GLN A 271 6.25 1.49 15.01
N LEU A 272 7.18 2.45 14.98
CA LEU A 272 8.46 2.33 15.67
C LEU A 272 8.34 2.53 17.19
N PHE A 273 7.57 3.53 17.62
CA PHE A 273 7.56 3.97 19.01
C PHE A 273 6.28 3.61 19.78
N LEU A 274 5.11 3.63 19.13
CA LEU A 274 3.82 3.48 19.82
C LEU A 274 3.23 2.07 19.71
N LEU A 275 3.44 1.37 18.60
CA LEU A 275 2.78 0.08 18.34
C LEU A 275 3.12 -0.96 19.40
N ARG A 276 4.40 -1.21 19.68
CA ARG A 276 4.83 -2.26 20.64
C ARG A 276 4.29 -2.03 22.05
N PRO A 277 4.46 -0.84 22.68
CA PRO A 277 3.93 -0.61 24.02
C PRO A 277 2.41 -0.66 24.07
N LEU A 278 1.71 -0.17 23.04
CA LEU A 278 0.26 -0.20 22.98
C LEU A 278 -0.30 -1.61 22.76
N VAL A 279 0.35 -2.44 21.93
CA VAL A 279 -0.01 -3.86 21.77
C VAL A 279 0.14 -4.60 23.10
N LYS A 280 1.24 -4.38 23.84
CA LYS A 280 1.43 -5.00 25.17
C LYS A 280 0.36 -4.57 26.18
N ARG A 281 -0.07 -3.31 26.14
CA ARG A 281 -1.02 -2.75 27.13
C ARG A 281 -2.47 -3.06 26.79
N TYR A 282 -2.87 -2.96 25.53
CA TYR A 282 -4.27 -3.04 25.10
C TYR A 282 -4.60 -4.28 24.26
N GLY A 283 -3.60 -4.92 23.66
CA GLY A 283 -3.75 -6.03 22.73
C GLY A 283 -4.19 -5.57 21.32
N GLU A 284 -3.87 -6.37 20.30
CA GLU A 284 -4.11 -6.06 18.88
C GLU A 284 -5.58 -5.77 18.58
N ARG A 285 -6.50 -6.52 19.19
CA ARG A 285 -7.96 -6.39 18.97
C ARG A 285 -8.50 -5.01 19.35
N ARG A 286 -8.07 -4.48 20.49
CA ARG A 286 -8.46 -3.13 20.92
C ARG A 286 -7.83 -2.06 20.04
N LEU A 287 -6.62 -2.28 19.56
CA LEU A 287 -5.95 -1.35 18.65
C LEU A 287 -6.65 -1.26 17.29
N VAL A 288 -7.27 -2.34 16.82
CA VAL A 288 -8.11 -2.30 15.61
C VAL A 288 -9.33 -1.41 15.83
N VAL A 289 -10.01 -1.54 16.99
CA VAL A 289 -11.18 -0.69 17.34
C VAL A 289 -10.78 0.77 17.45
N ILE A 290 -9.71 1.06 18.22
CA ILE A 290 -9.18 2.42 18.40
C ILE A 290 -8.76 3.02 17.06
N GLY A 291 -8.03 2.23 16.24
CA GLY A 291 -7.59 2.65 14.92
C GLY A 291 -8.75 2.97 13.98
N ALA A 292 -9.77 2.11 13.90
CA ALA A 292 -10.96 2.36 13.09
C ALA A 292 -11.69 3.65 13.51
N PHE A 293 -11.88 3.84 14.81
CA PHE A 293 -12.55 5.02 15.36
C PHE A 293 -11.78 6.32 15.06
N PHE A 294 -10.50 6.39 15.47
CA PHE A 294 -9.71 7.62 15.28
C PHE A 294 -9.47 7.93 13.81
N ARG A 295 -9.29 6.91 12.97
CA ARG A 295 -9.15 7.13 11.53
C ARG A 295 -10.44 7.62 10.90
N GLY A 296 -11.60 7.09 11.34
CA GLY A 296 -12.91 7.58 10.90
C GLY A 296 -13.12 9.05 11.27
N ILE A 297 -12.81 9.43 12.51
CA ILE A 297 -12.83 10.84 12.94
C ILE A 297 -11.85 11.68 12.12
N GLY A 298 -10.61 11.20 11.92
CA GLY A 298 -9.60 11.90 11.11
C GLY A 298 -10.07 12.19 9.68
N MET A 299 -10.83 11.28 9.05
CA MET A 299 -11.45 11.53 7.75
C MET A 299 -12.53 12.61 7.82
N LEU A 300 -13.35 12.60 8.85
CA LEU A 300 -14.42 13.62 9.03
C LEU A 300 -13.85 15.00 9.35
N THR A 301 -12.72 15.11 10.04
CA THR A 301 -12.09 16.41 10.32
C THR A 301 -11.58 17.11 9.05
N ILE A 302 -11.26 16.36 7.98
CA ILE A 302 -10.93 16.95 6.66
C ILE A 302 -12.11 17.76 6.11
N VAL A 303 -13.36 17.32 6.39
CA VAL A 303 -14.57 17.99 5.93
C VAL A 303 -14.77 19.34 6.62
N VAL A 304 -14.38 19.41 7.90
CA VAL A 304 -14.56 20.60 8.75
C VAL A 304 -13.47 21.64 8.48
N PHE A 305 -12.23 21.17 8.27
CA PHE A 305 -11.10 22.06 8.10
C PHE A 305 -10.90 22.46 6.63
N SER A 306 -10.80 23.75 6.36
CA SER A 306 -10.43 24.31 5.07
C SER A 306 -8.97 24.82 5.02
N SER A 307 -8.26 24.78 6.14
CA SER A 307 -6.85 25.19 6.22
C SER A 307 -5.93 23.99 6.01
N ALA A 308 -4.96 24.11 5.10
CA ALA A 308 -3.94 23.09 4.86
C ALA A 308 -3.15 22.73 6.14
N PHE A 309 -2.90 23.73 7.00
CA PHE A 309 -2.22 23.52 8.28
C PHE A 309 -3.04 22.63 9.22
N LEU A 310 -4.34 22.90 9.39
CA LEU A 310 -5.21 22.09 10.25
C LEU A 310 -5.44 20.69 9.69
N VAL A 311 -5.64 20.56 8.37
CA VAL A 311 -5.71 19.25 7.71
C VAL A 311 -4.41 18.47 7.92
N GLY A 312 -3.26 19.09 7.73
CA GLY A 312 -1.96 18.45 7.92
C GLY A 312 -1.68 18.07 9.37
N SER A 313 -1.87 18.98 10.32
CA SER A 313 -1.51 18.80 11.73
C SER A 313 -2.52 17.96 12.52
N VAL A 314 -3.78 17.97 12.16
CA VAL A 314 -4.82 17.22 12.89
C VAL A 314 -5.28 16.00 12.10
N SER A 315 -5.88 16.20 10.92
CA SER A 315 -6.49 15.11 10.17
C SER A 315 -5.47 14.06 9.71
N MET A 316 -4.37 14.51 9.10
CA MET A 316 -3.33 13.59 8.59
C MET A 316 -2.61 12.87 9.71
N VAL A 317 -2.36 13.53 10.85
CA VAL A 317 -1.74 12.90 12.03
C VAL A 317 -2.70 11.84 12.62
N MET A 318 -3.99 12.16 12.76
CA MET A 318 -4.97 11.17 13.24
C MET A 318 -5.05 9.96 12.32
N VAL A 319 -5.14 10.17 11.00
CA VAL A 319 -5.17 9.09 10.00
C VAL A 319 -3.88 8.28 10.04
N ALA A 320 -2.73 8.92 10.18
CA ALA A 320 -1.41 8.28 10.23
C ALA A 320 -1.25 7.38 11.46
N VAL A 321 -1.51 7.92 12.66
CA VAL A 321 -1.41 7.18 13.92
C VAL A 321 -2.38 6.00 13.92
N ALA A 322 -3.62 6.25 13.56
CA ALA A 322 -4.65 5.22 13.51
C ALA A 322 -4.29 4.09 12.51
N SER A 323 -3.78 4.45 11.32
CA SER A 323 -3.32 3.47 10.32
C SER A 323 -2.12 2.68 10.80
N GLY A 324 -1.16 3.34 11.46
CA GLY A 324 0.04 2.72 12.02
C GLY A 324 -0.25 1.68 13.12
N LEU A 325 -1.36 1.85 13.85
CA LEU A 325 -1.83 0.88 14.85
C LEU A 325 -2.68 -0.23 14.24
N MET A 326 -3.62 0.12 13.36
CA MET A 326 -4.66 -0.78 12.88
C MET A 326 -4.14 -1.80 11.86
N MET A 327 -3.32 -1.38 10.89
CA MET A 327 -2.90 -2.24 9.79
C MET A 327 -2.04 -3.43 10.24
N PRO A 328 -0.95 -3.24 11.02
CA PRO A 328 -0.16 -4.36 11.52
C PRO A 328 -0.97 -5.28 12.43
N SER A 329 -1.88 -4.72 13.25
CA SER A 329 -2.74 -5.49 14.15
C SER A 329 -3.72 -6.38 13.37
N LEU A 330 -4.34 -5.89 12.28
CA LEU A 330 -5.22 -6.68 11.42
C LEU A 330 -4.46 -7.82 10.74
N GLN A 331 -3.27 -7.54 10.20
CA GLN A 331 -2.46 -8.54 9.52
C GLN A 331 -1.98 -9.64 10.49
N SER A 332 -1.59 -9.26 11.69
CA SER A 332 -1.23 -10.21 12.75
C SER A 332 -2.43 -11.08 13.14
N LEU A 333 -3.61 -10.48 13.39
CA LEU A 333 -4.83 -11.20 13.73
C LEU A 333 -5.28 -12.15 12.61
N ALA A 334 -5.08 -11.81 11.34
CA ALA A 334 -5.39 -12.69 10.21
C ALA A 334 -4.55 -13.97 10.22
N THR A 335 -3.28 -13.88 10.61
CA THR A 335 -2.35 -15.02 10.61
C THR A 335 -2.41 -15.85 11.88
N THR A 336 -2.59 -15.21 13.05
CA THR A 336 -2.59 -15.91 14.35
C THR A 336 -3.86 -16.70 14.63
N ASN A 337 -4.97 -16.40 13.94
CA ASN A 337 -6.25 -17.11 14.12
C ASN A 337 -6.48 -18.22 13.07
N THR A 338 -5.44 -18.63 12.36
CA THR A 338 -5.51 -19.68 11.33
C THR A 338 -4.39 -20.69 11.51
N ALA A 339 -4.64 -21.93 11.08
CA ALA A 339 -3.62 -22.97 11.13
C ALA A 339 -2.38 -22.55 10.31
N GLU A 340 -1.20 -22.85 10.82
CA GLU A 340 0.08 -22.44 10.22
C GLU A 340 0.23 -22.90 8.77
N GLU A 341 -0.35 -24.07 8.44
CA GLU A 341 -0.30 -24.69 7.12
C GLU A 341 -1.03 -23.87 6.03
N ILE A 342 -2.04 -23.09 6.39
CA ILE A 342 -2.85 -22.27 5.47
C ILE A 342 -2.59 -20.76 5.63
N SER A 343 -1.71 -20.37 6.55
CA SER A 343 -1.43 -18.95 6.84
C SER A 343 -1.01 -18.14 5.61
N GLY A 344 -0.24 -18.73 4.70
CA GLY A 344 0.13 -18.09 3.42
C GLY A 344 -1.08 -17.84 2.51
N GLY A 345 -2.02 -18.77 2.46
CA GLY A 345 -3.27 -18.62 1.72
C GLY A 345 -4.16 -17.52 2.31
N VAL A 346 -4.23 -17.46 3.65
CA VAL A 346 -4.99 -16.43 4.38
C VAL A 346 -4.42 -15.03 4.11
N LEU A 347 -3.09 -14.87 4.12
CA LEU A 347 -2.46 -13.60 3.74
C LEU A 347 -2.77 -13.22 2.28
N GLY A 348 -2.80 -14.20 1.37
CA GLY A 348 -3.19 -13.97 -0.02
C GLY A 348 -4.62 -13.43 -0.13
N ILE A 349 -5.58 -14.01 0.60
CA ILE A 349 -6.96 -13.54 0.61
C ILE A 349 -7.10 -12.19 1.31
N TYR A 350 -6.37 -11.98 2.40
CA TYR A 350 -6.31 -10.67 3.06
C TYR A 350 -5.81 -9.58 2.09
N ASN A 351 -4.73 -9.85 1.35
CA ASN A 351 -4.22 -8.93 0.32
C ASN A 351 -5.23 -8.72 -0.81
N SER A 352 -5.95 -9.77 -1.24
CA SER A 352 -7.01 -9.64 -2.25
C SER A 352 -8.16 -8.76 -1.75
N SER A 353 -8.63 -8.97 -0.51
CA SER A 353 -9.67 -8.16 0.11
C SER A 353 -9.25 -6.69 0.23
N THR A 354 -8.02 -6.43 0.68
CA THR A 354 -7.50 -5.07 0.79
C THR A 354 -7.32 -4.39 -0.57
N THR A 355 -6.88 -5.13 -1.60
CA THR A 355 -6.78 -4.59 -2.97
C THR A 355 -8.16 -4.26 -3.57
N LEU A 356 -9.19 -5.08 -3.30
CA LEU A 356 -10.56 -4.72 -3.65
C LEU A 356 -10.98 -3.42 -2.96
N GLY A 357 -10.61 -3.21 -1.69
CA GLY A 357 -10.82 -1.95 -1.01
C GLY A 357 -10.17 -0.76 -1.74
N LEU A 358 -8.94 -0.93 -2.25
CA LEU A 358 -8.26 0.09 -3.05
C LEU A 358 -9.03 0.38 -4.36
N ILE A 359 -9.47 -0.64 -5.07
CA ILE A 359 -10.22 -0.51 -6.34
C ILE A 359 -11.53 0.28 -6.12
N PHE A 360 -12.35 -0.17 -5.18
CA PHE A 360 -13.64 0.48 -4.91
C PHE A 360 -13.45 1.88 -4.30
N GLY A 361 -12.44 2.06 -3.44
CA GLY A 361 -12.16 3.35 -2.83
C GLY A 361 -11.70 4.40 -3.84
N THR A 362 -10.80 4.04 -4.76
CA THR A 362 -10.38 4.96 -5.82
C THR A 362 -11.51 5.29 -6.77
N ALA A 363 -12.29 4.29 -7.22
CA ALA A 363 -13.39 4.49 -8.15
C ALA A 363 -14.49 5.38 -7.56
N LEU A 364 -15.00 5.03 -6.37
CA LEU A 364 -16.05 5.81 -5.71
C LEU A 364 -15.56 7.16 -5.22
N GLY A 365 -14.28 7.28 -4.84
CA GLY A 365 -13.69 8.55 -4.43
C GLY A 365 -13.85 9.64 -5.47
N GLY A 366 -13.57 9.35 -6.75
CA GLY A 366 -13.69 10.32 -7.83
C GLY A 366 -15.14 10.67 -8.17
N VAL A 367 -16.03 9.68 -8.22
CA VAL A 367 -17.46 9.90 -8.47
C VAL A 367 -18.06 10.82 -7.40
N LEU A 368 -17.75 10.55 -6.13
CA LEU A 368 -18.21 11.39 -5.02
C LEU A 368 -17.59 12.77 -5.03
N PHE A 369 -16.32 12.86 -5.44
CA PHE A 369 -15.64 14.16 -5.54
C PHE A 369 -16.26 15.05 -6.62
N ALA A 370 -16.70 14.46 -7.74
CA ALA A 370 -17.43 15.18 -8.79
C ALA A 370 -18.76 15.74 -8.29
N ALA A 371 -19.44 15.04 -7.37
CA ALA A 371 -20.67 15.52 -6.73
C ALA A 371 -20.39 16.59 -5.64
N GLY A 372 -19.20 16.58 -5.04
CA GLY A 372 -18.75 17.59 -4.09
C GLY A 372 -17.45 17.20 -3.40
N PRO A 373 -16.49 18.15 -3.23
CA PRO A 373 -15.13 17.87 -2.73
C PRO A 373 -15.08 17.22 -1.36
N ARG A 374 -16.11 17.36 -0.53
CA ARG A 374 -16.19 16.86 0.85
C ARG A 374 -16.82 15.47 0.96
N TYR A 375 -17.65 15.04 0.00
CA TYR A 375 -18.40 13.78 0.07
C TYR A 375 -17.53 12.52 0.19
N PRO A 376 -16.37 12.41 -0.50
CA PRO A 376 -15.50 11.25 -0.35
C PRO A 376 -15.06 11.01 1.10
N TYR A 377 -14.70 12.09 1.81
CA TYR A 377 -14.23 12.01 3.19
C TYR A 377 -15.34 11.68 4.18
N ILE A 378 -16.57 12.16 3.92
CA ILE A 378 -17.77 11.79 4.71
C ILE A 378 -18.00 10.30 4.58
N LEU A 379 -18.06 9.77 3.35
CA LEU A 379 -18.26 8.34 3.13
C LEU A 379 -17.14 7.52 3.78
N ALA A 380 -15.89 7.86 3.55
CA ALA A 380 -14.74 7.15 4.11
C ALA A 380 -14.74 7.15 5.64
N GLY A 381 -15.09 8.28 6.25
CA GLY A 381 -15.23 8.41 7.71
C GLY A 381 -16.37 7.56 8.25
N CYS A 382 -17.56 7.63 7.64
CA CYS A 382 -18.71 6.82 8.04
C CYS A 382 -18.46 5.32 7.90
N VAL A 383 -17.86 4.88 6.79
CA VAL A 383 -17.49 3.47 6.57
C VAL A 383 -16.55 2.98 7.68
N LEU A 384 -15.53 3.76 8.05
CA LEU A 384 -14.63 3.39 9.13
C LEU A 384 -15.30 3.38 10.50
N LEU A 385 -16.15 4.35 10.81
CA LEU A 385 -16.91 4.35 12.07
C LEU A 385 -17.86 3.16 12.13
N PHE A 386 -18.48 2.78 11.02
CA PHE A 386 -19.29 1.56 10.95
C PHE A 386 -18.46 0.30 11.25
N THR A 387 -17.19 0.24 10.84
CA THR A 387 -16.32 -0.92 11.13
C THR A 387 -15.97 -1.08 12.60
N VAL A 388 -16.22 -0.08 13.43
CA VAL A 388 -16.07 -0.19 14.90
C VAL A 388 -17.00 -1.28 15.46
N LEU A 389 -18.20 -1.45 14.93
CA LEU A 389 -19.14 -2.50 15.36
C LEU A 389 -18.59 -3.92 15.13
N PRO A 390 -18.21 -4.33 13.89
CA PRO A 390 -17.59 -5.62 13.68
C PRO A 390 -16.25 -5.78 14.41
N ALA A 391 -15.47 -4.71 14.61
CA ALA A 391 -14.24 -4.76 15.39
C ALA A 391 -14.51 -5.07 16.88
N LEU A 392 -15.57 -4.51 17.46
CA LEU A 392 -16.02 -4.86 18.82
C LEU A 392 -16.51 -6.32 18.90
N THR A 393 -17.21 -6.83 17.89
CA THR A 393 -17.62 -8.24 17.86
C THR A 393 -16.41 -9.17 17.73
N LEU A 394 -15.40 -8.81 16.96
CA LEU A 394 -14.11 -9.51 16.88
C LEU A 394 -13.42 -9.57 18.25
N GLN A 395 -13.42 -8.46 18.98
CA GLN A 395 -12.86 -8.39 20.33
C GLN A 395 -13.56 -9.36 21.31
N ARG A 396 -14.87 -9.56 21.18
CA ARG A 396 -15.65 -10.47 22.05
C ARG A 396 -15.47 -11.94 21.66
N ARG A 397 -15.44 -12.27 20.37
CA ARG A 397 -15.36 -13.66 19.88
C ARG A 397 -13.98 -14.29 20.07
N LEU A 398 -12.92 -13.51 19.97
CA LEU A 398 -11.54 -13.96 20.18
C LEU A 398 -11.11 -13.77 21.65
N ARG A 399 -11.93 -14.11 22.66
CA ARG A 399 -11.50 -14.09 24.07
C ARG A 399 -10.30 -15.01 24.29
N PRO A 400 -9.35 -14.68 25.17
CA PRO A 400 -8.12 -15.44 25.31
C PRO A 400 -8.44 -16.86 25.81
N GLN A 401 -8.00 -17.89 25.06
CA GLN A 401 -7.85 -19.25 25.57
C GLN A 401 -6.73 -19.38 26.63
N ALA A 402 -6.17 -18.28 27.09
CA ALA A 402 -5.01 -18.21 27.99
C ALA A 402 -5.33 -18.29 29.49
N VAL A 403 -6.57 -18.63 29.89
CA VAL A 403 -6.90 -18.88 31.32
C VAL A 403 -7.17 -20.36 31.62
N ALA A 404 -7.29 -21.23 30.62
CA ALA A 404 -7.58 -22.67 30.85
C ALA A 404 -6.32 -23.57 30.94
N ALA A 405 -5.11 -23.01 30.86
CA ALA A 405 -3.86 -23.77 30.98
C ALA A 405 -3.07 -23.42 32.27
N ALA A 406 -3.67 -22.71 33.22
CA ALA A 406 -3.05 -22.30 34.49
C ALA A 406 -3.93 -22.67 35.72
N THR A 407 -4.86 -23.61 35.54
CA THR A 407 -5.50 -24.42 36.61
C THR A 407 -5.33 -25.89 36.26
#